data_e067dec69f3ca19255f3109712031266
#
_entry.id   e067dec69f3ca19255f3109712031266
#
_cell.length_a   1.000
_cell.length_b   1.000
_cell.length_c   1.000
_cell.angle_alpha   90.00
_cell.angle_beta   90.00
_cell.angle_gamma   90.00
#
_symmetry.space_group_name_H-M   'P 1'
#
loop_
_entity.id
_entity.type
_entity.pdbx_description
1 polymer ?
#
loop_
_entity_poly.entity_id
_entity_poly.type
_entity_poly.pdbx_seq_one_letter_code
_entity_poly.pdbx_strand_id
1 'polypeptide(L)'
;VTGESDSWLTLASVLPYGGILNYNSTNQQSYTVRNQLNYGKILDEEGNHALNVALGHEVRGNSYIGQSGVEYGYMPNRGKSVDYNYSQQANRDYILSIYPDCQYRETANVPAYQDRHSITLTDQIENYMSFYATLGYSYASKYTLSFSFRQDASNKFGQNTNNRFNPVL
;
A
#
# COMPACT_ATOMS: atom_id res chain seq x y z
N VAL A 1 48.89 -28.19 39.50
CA VAL A 1 47.47 -28.43 39.32
C VAL A 1 46.88 -27.19 38.70
N THR A 2 46.72 -27.25 37.41
CA THR A 2 46.17 -26.20 36.57
C THR A 2 44.64 -26.23 36.71
N GLY A 3 44.11 -25.21 37.36
CA GLY A 3 42.65 -25.01 37.41
C GLY A 3 42.16 -24.55 36.07
N GLU A 4 41.51 -25.43 35.34
CA GLU A 4 40.67 -25.05 34.22
C GLU A 4 39.43 -24.33 34.80
N SER A 5 39.37 -23.02 34.60
CA SER A 5 38.15 -22.26 34.80
C SER A 5 37.22 -22.58 33.66
N ASP A 6 36.30 -23.52 33.84
CA ASP A 6 35.16 -23.70 32.94
C ASP A 6 34.33 -22.44 32.99
N SER A 7 34.64 -21.52 32.10
CA SER A 7 33.78 -20.36 31.86
C SER A 7 32.53 -20.83 31.11
N TRP A 8 31.50 -21.14 31.86
CA TRP A 8 30.16 -21.35 31.30
C TRP A 8 29.70 -20.02 30.72
N LEU A 9 29.93 -19.86 29.43
CA LEU A 9 29.32 -18.79 28.64
C LEU A 9 27.81 -19.01 28.65
N THR A 10 27.13 -18.41 29.59
CA THR A 10 25.67 -18.34 29.56
C THR A 10 25.29 -17.39 28.43
N LEU A 11 24.99 -17.91 27.25
CA LEU A 11 24.45 -17.15 26.14
C LEU A 11 23.04 -16.68 26.54
N ALA A 12 22.95 -15.50 27.11
CA ALA A 12 21.67 -14.84 27.31
C ALA A 12 21.12 -14.42 25.95
N SER A 13 19.99 -14.97 25.56
CA SER A 13 19.30 -14.54 24.35
C SER A 13 18.82 -13.11 24.50
N VAL A 14 19.20 -12.24 23.59
CA VAL A 14 18.71 -10.86 23.52
C VAL A 14 17.26 -10.81 23.05
N LEU A 15 16.78 -11.88 22.40
CA LEU A 15 15.41 -11.96 21.92
C LEU A 15 14.48 -12.51 23.01
N PRO A 16 13.27 -11.94 23.14
CA PRO A 16 12.28 -12.47 24.06
C PRO A 16 11.88 -13.89 23.70
N TYR A 17 11.48 -14.67 24.71
CA TYR A 17 10.93 -15.99 24.49
C TYR A 17 9.60 -15.88 23.73
N GLY A 18 9.47 -16.59 22.61
CA GLY A 18 8.29 -16.57 21.76
C GLY A 18 8.64 -16.61 20.28
N GLY A 19 7.63 -16.50 19.46
CA GLY A 19 7.77 -16.43 18.00
C GLY A 19 8.05 -15.01 17.51
N ILE A 20 8.31 -14.91 16.22
CA ILE A 20 8.38 -13.64 15.48
C ILE A 20 7.12 -13.53 14.65
N LEU A 21 6.33 -12.47 14.88
CA LEU A 21 5.15 -12.15 14.10
C LEU A 21 5.50 -11.07 13.08
N ASN A 22 5.48 -11.44 11.81
CA ASN A 22 5.47 -10.46 10.71
C ASN A 22 4.01 -10.22 10.33
N TYR A 23 3.56 -8.98 10.42
CA TYR A 23 2.21 -8.64 10.04
C TYR A 23 2.20 -7.59 8.94
N ASN A 24 1.21 -7.68 8.08
CA ASN A 24 0.89 -6.69 7.06
C ASN A 24 -0.63 -6.59 6.97
N SER A 25 -1.14 -5.40 7.18
CA SER A 25 -2.56 -5.08 7.06
C SER A 25 -2.72 -3.93 6.10
N THR A 26 -3.55 -4.10 5.08
CA THR A 26 -3.87 -3.03 4.13
C THR A 26 -5.38 -2.89 4.04
N ASN A 27 -5.88 -1.70 4.30
CA ASN A 27 -7.26 -1.32 4.08
C ASN A 27 -7.33 -0.51 2.79
N GLN A 28 -8.10 -1.01 1.83
CA GLN A 28 -8.37 -0.32 0.58
C GLN A 28 -9.82 0.14 0.55
N GLN A 29 -10.01 1.43 0.27
CA GLN A 29 -11.31 2.01 0.00
C GLN A 29 -11.32 2.54 -1.42
N SER A 30 -12.36 2.21 -2.18
CA SER A 30 -12.51 2.71 -3.53
C SER A 30 -13.94 3.20 -3.76
N TYR A 31 -14.05 4.27 -4.52
CA TYR A 31 -15.33 4.76 -5.01
C TYR A 31 -15.24 5.08 -6.49
N THR A 32 -16.37 4.93 -7.18
CA THR A 32 -16.51 5.33 -8.58
C THR A 32 -17.85 6.02 -8.75
N VAL A 33 -17.80 7.23 -9.29
CA VAL A 33 -18.98 7.98 -9.68
C VAL A 33 -18.92 8.19 -11.18
N ARG A 34 -19.94 7.67 -11.89
CA ARG A 34 -20.05 7.80 -13.34
C ARG A 34 -21.40 8.43 -13.68
N ASN A 35 -21.36 9.46 -14.51
CA ASN A 35 -22.55 10.04 -15.11
C ASN A 35 -22.43 9.99 -16.63
N GLN A 36 -23.49 9.59 -17.29
CA GLN A 36 -23.55 9.47 -18.73
C GLN A 36 -24.89 9.96 -19.25
N LEU A 37 -24.84 10.80 -20.28
CA LEU A 37 -25.97 11.25 -21.03
C LEU A 37 -25.97 10.57 -22.40
N ASN A 38 -27.05 9.91 -22.73
CA ASN A 38 -27.24 9.30 -24.05
C ASN A 38 -28.33 10.05 -24.77
N TYR A 39 -28.05 10.40 -26.02
CA TYR A 39 -29.01 11.04 -26.92
C TYR A 39 -29.04 10.28 -28.23
N GLY A 40 -30.22 9.85 -28.63
CA GLY A 40 -30.49 9.19 -29.91
C GLY A 40 -31.60 9.89 -30.65
N LYS A 41 -31.40 10.17 -31.92
CA LYS A 41 -32.43 10.79 -32.78
C LYS A 41 -32.34 10.27 -34.21
N ILE A 42 -33.49 10.00 -34.77
CA ILE A 42 -33.70 9.84 -36.22
C ILE A 42 -33.91 11.24 -36.79
N LEU A 43 -33.09 11.64 -37.76
CA LEU A 43 -33.04 13.00 -38.28
C LEU A 43 -34.04 13.26 -39.41
N ASP A 44 -34.50 12.19 -40.04
CA ASP A 44 -35.42 12.24 -41.19
C ASP A 44 -36.67 11.40 -40.95
N GLU A 45 -37.74 11.73 -41.65
CA GLU A 45 -39.03 11.03 -41.58
C GLU A 45 -38.97 9.59 -42.16
N GLU A 46 -38.04 9.36 -43.10
CA GLU A 46 -37.87 8.08 -43.74
C GLU A 46 -37.01 7.09 -42.89
N GLY A 47 -36.42 7.55 -41.82
CA GLY A 47 -35.59 6.73 -40.94
C GLY A 47 -34.20 6.41 -41.48
N ASN A 48 -33.78 7.10 -42.55
CA ASN A 48 -32.47 6.83 -43.22
C ASN A 48 -31.30 7.39 -42.41
N HIS A 49 -31.48 8.44 -41.60
CA HIS A 49 -30.44 9.11 -40.86
C HIS A 49 -30.63 8.94 -39.35
N ALA A 50 -29.79 8.15 -38.70
CA ALA A 50 -29.79 7.95 -37.28
C ALA A 50 -28.54 8.48 -36.63
N LEU A 51 -28.71 9.27 -35.57
CA LEU A 51 -27.62 9.85 -34.78
C LEU A 51 -27.71 9.34 -33.35
N ASN A 52 -26.60 8.85 -32.80
CA ASN A 52 -26.44 8.46 -31.40
C ASN A 52 -25.24 9.19 -30.82
N VAL A 53 -25.45 9.85 -29.70
CA VAL A 53 -24.40 10.56 -28.97
C VAL A 53 -24.41 10.09 -27.53
N ALA A 54 -23.25 9.76 -26.98
CA ALA A 54 -23.08 9.56 -25.56
C ALA A 54 -21.96 10.45 -25.03
N LEU A 55 -22.26 11.17 -23.96
CA LEU A 55 -21.31 12.03 -23.27
C LEU A 55 -21.27 11.59 -21.82
N GLY A 56 -20.09 11.49 -21.26
CA GLY A 56 -19.99 11.10 -19.88
C GLY A 56 -18.70 11.54 -19.18
N HIS A 57 -18.76 11.49 -17.88
CA HIS A 57 -17.59 11.63 -17.03
C HIS A 57 -17.60 10.58 -15.93
N GLU A 58 -16.42 10.22 -15.51
CA GLU A 58 -16.16 9.26 -14.43
C GLU A 58 -15.12 9.84 -13.47
N VAL A 59 -15.39 9.76 -12.20
CA VAL A 59 -14.42 10.05 -11.13
C VAL A 59 -14.25 8.81 -10.30
N ARG A 60 -13.01 8.38 -10.12
CA ARG A 60 -12.66 7.23 -9.30
C ARG A 60 -11.55 7.61 -8.32
N GLY A 61 -11.73 7.26 -7.07
CA GLY A 61 -10.72 7.40 -6.03
C GLY A 61 -10.42 6.06 -5.38
N ASN A 62 -9.15 5.80 -5.12
CA ASN A 62 -8.68 4.70 -4.32
C ASN A 62 -7.80 5.25 -3.20
N SER A 63 -8.04 4.80 -1.99
CA SER A 63 -7.22 5.09 -0.82
C SER A 63 -6.71 3.77 -0.24
N TYR A 64 -5.42 3.71 0.01
CA TYR A 64 -4.73 2.57 0.59
C TYR A 64 -4.07 3.02 1.89
N ILE A 65 -4.57 2.53 3.01
CA ILE A 65 -3.97 2.75 4.32
C ILE A 65 -3.47 1.42 4.83
N GLY A 66 -2.17 1.32 5.02
CA GLY A 66 -1.52 0.08 5.43
C GLY A 66 -0.59 0.26 6.60
N GLN A 67 -0.41 -0.82 7.33
CA GLN A 67 0.61 -0.94 8.36
C GLN A 67 1.26 -2.30 8.28
N SER A 68 2.56 -2.32 8.39
CA SER A 68 3.35 -3.54 8.46
C SER A 68 4.40 -3.42 9.54
N GLY A 69 4.76 -4.52 10.13
CA GLY A 69 5.76 -4.52 11.19
C GLY A 69 6.16 -5.93 11.60
N VAL A 70 7.10 -5.97 12.52
CA VAL A 70 7.63 -7.19 13.11
C VAL A 70 7.53 -7.09 14.62
N GLU A 71 6.89 -8.08 15.23
CA GLU A 71 6.76 -8.21 16.66
C GLU A 71 7.50 -9.46 17.16
N TYR A 72 8.31 -9.29 18.18
CA TYR A 72 9.06 -10.36 18.83
C TYR A 72 8.36 -10.83 20.12
N GLY A 73 8.60 -12.07 20.51
CA GLY A 73 7.96 -12.63 21.68
C GLY A 73 6.48 -12.95 21.49
N TYR A 74 6.05 -13.19 20.25
CA TYR A 74 4.67 -13.52 19.95
C TYR A 74 4.27 -14.88 20.48
N MET A 75 3.14 -14.93 21.18
CA MET A 75 2.55 -16.16 21.73
C MET A 75 1.25 -16.48 20.99
N PRO A 76 1.26 -17.39 20.00
CA PRO A 76 0.09 -17.70 19.17
C PRO A 76 -1.14 -18.10 19.97
N ASN A 77 -0.93 -18.91 21.02
CA ASN A 77 -2.02 -19.42 21.86
C ASN A 77 -2.75 -18.33 22.69
N ARG A 78 -2.15 -17.15 22.81
CA ARG A 78 -2.71 -16.04 23.60
C ARG A 78 -3.01 -14.80 22.76
N GLY A 79 -2.59 -14.77 21.47
CA GLY A 79 -2.72 -13.59 20.62
C GLY A 79 -2.00 -12.37 21.20
N LYS A 80 -0.91 -12.57 21.92
CA LYS A 80 -0.13 -11.52 22.58
C LYS A 80 1.31 -11.54 22.10
N SER A 81 1.89 -10.35 21.98
CA SER A 81 3.33 -10.13 22.02
C SER A 81 3.74 -9.65 23.42
N VAL A 82 4.98 -9.91 23.79
CA VAL A 82 5.55 -9.32 25.02
C VAL A 82 6.09 -7.96 24.65
N ASP A 83 5.59 -6.92 25.32
CA ASP A 83 6.11 -5.57 25.14
C ASP A 83 7.50 -5.50 25.79
N TYR A 84 8.53 -5.46 24.95
CA TYR A 84 9.91 -5.33 25.36
C TYR A 84 10.36 -3.88 25.15
N ASN A 85 10.45 -3.17 26.24
CA ASN A 85 11.06 -1.83 26.24
C ASN A 85 12.58 -2.00 26.22
N TYR A 86 13.12 -2.19 25.02
CA TYR A 86 14.55 -2.44 24.83
C TYR A 86 15.32 -1.13 24.68
N SER A 87 15.84 -0.61 25.78
CA SER A 87 17.08 0.17 25.67
C SER A 87 18.27 -0.80 25.82
N GLN A 88 19.25 -0.73 24.93
CA GLN A 88 20.49 -1.52 25.06
C GLN A 88 21.14 -1.31 26.43
N GLN A 89 21.03 -0.11 26.97
CA GLN A 89 21.52 0.27 28.27
C GLN A 89 20.79 -0.48 29.39
N ALA A 90 19.45 -0.48 29.39
CA ALA A 90 18.65 -1.14 30.43
C ALA A 90 18.85 -2.65 30.41
N ASN A 91 19.03 -3.24 29.24
CA ASN A 91 19.28 -4.66 29.11
C ASN A 91 20.68 -5.04 29.61
N ARG A 92 21.68 -4.23 29.31
CA ARG A 92 23.03 -4.37 29.85
C ARG A 92 23.01 -4.29 31.37
N ASP A 93 22.39 -3.28 31.92
CA ASP A 93 22.34 -3.05 33.35
C ASP A 93 21.58 -4.18 34.07
N TYR A 94 20.52 -4.71 33.46
CA TYR A 94 19.78 -5.86 33.97
C TYR A 94 20.66 -7.13 33.96
N ILE A 95 21.35 -7.43 32.86
CA ILE A 95 22.22 -8.61 32.77
C ILE A 95 23.38 -8.50 33.75
N LEU A 96 24.01 -7.34 33.88
CA LEU A 96 25.10 -7.12 34.83
C LEU A 96 24.62 -7.14 36.29
N SER A 97 23.36 -6.80 36.56
CA SER A 97 22.79 -6.92 37.91
C SER A 97 22.60 -8.39 38.36
N ILE A 98 22.31 -9.28 37.42
CA ILE A 98 22.13 -10.71 37.68
C ILE A 98 23.48 -11.45 37.64
N TYR A 99 24.37 -11.04 36.73
CA TYR A 99 25.66 -11.67 36.51
C TYR A 99 26.78 -10.61 36.50
N PRO A 100 27.26 -10.16 37.68
CA PRO A 100 28.21 -9.07 37.78
C PRO A 100 29.59 -9.37 37.09
N ASP A 101 29.95 -10.63 37.02
CA ASP A 101 31.20 -11.08 36.43
C ASP A 101 31.11 -11.39 34.91
N CYS A 102 29.94 -11.13 34.33
CA CYS A 102 29.69 -11.34 32.90
C CYS A 102 30.42 -10.27 32.08
N GLN A 103 31.33 -10.67 31.19
CA GLN A 103 31.90 -9.77 30.20
C GLN A 103 30.83 -9.53 29.11
N TYR A 104 30.11 -8.42 29.22
CA TYR A 104 29.19 -7.98 28.16
C TYR A 104 30.02 -7.54 26.95
N ARG A 105 30.03 -8.37 25.90
CA ARG A 105 30.68 -8.04 24.65
C ARG A 105 29.74 -7.20 23.82
N GLU A 106 29.95 -5.89 23.75
CA GLU A 106 29.33 -5.06 22.73
C GLU A 106 29.85 -5.52 21.36
N THR A 107 29.06 -6.32 20.67
CA THR A 107 29.31 -6.58 19.25
C THR A 107 28.88 -5.35 18.49
N ALA A 108 29.82 -4.51 18.11
CA ALA A 108 29.64 -3.27 17.37
C ALA A 108 28.93 -3.45 16.01
N ASN A 109 28.57 -4.66 15.63
CA ASN A 109 27.95 -5.02 14.36
C ASN A 109 26.63 -5.79 14.51
N VAL A 110 25.99 -5.77 15.67
CA VAL A 110 24.57 -6.14 15.68
C VAL A 110 23.84 -5.00 14.99
N PRO A 111 23.22 -5.22 13.81
CA PRO A 111 22.37 -4.21 13.19
C PRO A 111 21.47 -3.65 14.27
N ALA A 112 21.49 -2.35 14.45
CA ALA A 112 20.88 -1.69 15.58
C ALA A 112 19.51 -2.32 15.82
N TYR A 113 19.28 -2.85 17.00
CA TYR A 113 18.04 -3.51 17.41
C TYR A 113 16.82 -2.58 17.20
N GLN A 114 17.07 -1.30 17.02
CA GLN A 114 16.12 -0.27 16.64
C GLN A 114 15.38 -0.55 15.32
N ASP A 115 16.01 -1.28 14.38
CA ASP A 115 15.35 -1.62 13.11
C ASP A 115 14.39 -2.81 13.20
N ARG A 116 14.35 -3.50 14.34
CA ARG A 116 13.54 -4.73 14.48
C ARG A 116 12.11 -4.48 14.95
N HIS A 117 11.80 -3.29 15.45
CA HIS A 117 10.45 -2.84 15.80
C HIS A 117 9.99 -1.71 14.90
N SER A 118 10.37 -1.71 13.63
CA SER A 118 9.91 -0.68 12.71
C SER A 118 8.48 -0.97 12.27
N ILE A 119 7.58 -0.08 12.64
CA ILE A 119 6.24 -0.05 12.04
C ILE A 119 6.35 0.83 10.80
N THR A 120 6.04 0.26 9.65
CA THR A 120 5.93 1.00 8.40
C THR A 120 4.46 1.33 8.16
N LEU A 121 4.17 2.61 8.03
CA LEU A 121 2.85 3.10 7.66
C LEU A 121 2.85 3.47 6.18
N THR A 122 1.81 3.04 5.48
CA THR A 122 1.57 3.37 4.08
C THR A 122 0.28 4.14 3.99
N ASP A 123 0.32 5.34 3.40
CA ASP A 123 -0.85 6.14 3.04
C ASP A 123 -0.70 6.58 1.59
N GLN A 124 -1.53 6.02 0.73
CA GLN A 124 -1.49 6.28 -0.70
C GLN A 124 -2.89 6.61 -1.21
N ILE A 125 -3.01 7.73 -1.91
CA ILE A 125 -4.26 8.18 -2.53
C ILE A 125 -4.07 8.25 -4.04
N GLU A 126 -4.98 7.61 -4.76
CA GLU A 126 -5.03 7.60 -6.21
C GLU A 126 -6.37 8.15 -6.68
N ASN A 127 -6.32 9.24 -7.42
CA ASN A 127 -7.51 9.87 -8.01
C ASN A 127 -7.41 9.84 -9.53
N TYR A 128 -8.52 9.48 -10.14
CA TYR A 128 -8.70 9.43 -11.58
C TYR A 128 -9.95 10.20 -11.98
N MET A 129 -9.86 10.95 -13.05
CA MET A 129 -10.99 11.63 -13.66
C MET A 129 -10.94 11.40 -15.17
N SER A 130 -12.06 11.02 -15.75
CA SER A 130 -12.17 10.74 -17.17
C SER A 130 -13.37 11.45 -17.76
N PHE A 131 -13.20 12.02 -18.93
CA PHE A 131 -14.26 12.51 -19.80
C PHE A 131 -14.29 11.68 -21.05
N TYR A 132 -15.46 11.31 -21.51
CA TYR A 132 -15.61 10.56 -22.77
C TYR A 132 -16.82 11.03 -23.57
N ALA A 133 -16.66 10.92 -24.87
CA ALA A 133 -17.69 11.21 -25.84
C ALA A 133 -17.70 10.14 -26.93
N THR A 134 -18.85 9.67 -27.32
CA THR A 134 -19.02 8.80 -28.47
C THR A 134 -20.08 9.38 -29.40
N LEU A 135 -19.83 9.30 -30.69
CA LEU A 135 -20.71 9.70 -31.75
C LEU A 135 -20.88 8.53 -32.72
N GLY A 136 -22.10 8.13 -32.95
CA GLY A 136 -22.48 7.13 -33.96
C GLY A 136 -23.46 7.74 -34.92
N TYR A 137 -23.15 7.65 -36.22
CA TYR A 137 -24.05 8.07 -37.27
C TYR A 137 -24.28 6.92 -38.24
N SER A 138 -25.51 6.65 -38.57
CA SER A 138 -25.91 5.60 -39.51
C SER A 138 -26.74 6.19 -40.66
N TYR A 139 -26.41 5.78 -41.87
CA TYR A 139 -27.16 6.14 -43.07
C TYR A 139 -27.75 4.93 -43.73
N ALA A 140 -29.06 4.95 -43.95
CA ALA A 140 -29.85 3.93 -44.64
C ALA A 140 -29.61 2.51 -44.08
N SER A 141 -29.18 2.37 -42.82
CA SER A 141 -28.77 1.11 -42.16
C SER A 141 -27.64 0.36 -42.91
N LYS A 142 -27.01 0.98 -43.90
CA LYS A 142 -25.92 0.42 -44.72
C LYS A 142 -24.54 0.94 -44.34
N TYR A 143 -24.48 2.19 -43.96
CA TYR A 143 -23.22 2.87 -43.65
C TYR A 143 -23.27 3.38 -42.23
N THR A 144 -22.25 3.05 -41.43
CA THR A 144 -22.13 3.52 -40.08
C THR A 144 -20.76 4.16 -39.86
N LEU A 145 -20.76 5.37 -39.32
CA LEU A 145 -19.57 6.09 -38.90
C LEU A 145 -19.59 6.15 -37.36
N SER A 146 -18.51 5.76 -36.72
CA SER A 146 -18.35 5.84 -35.28
C SER A 146 -17.10 6.64 -34.94
N PHE A 147 -17.25 7.54 -33.98
CA PHE A 147 -16.15 8.31 -33.42
C PHE A 147 -16.20 8.20 -31.90
N SER A 148 -15.05 7.98 -31.27
CA SER A 148 -14.94 7.96 -29.83
C SER A 148 -13.75 8.79 -29.36
N PHE A 149 -13.95 9.53 -28.28
CA PHE A 149 -12.95 10.35 -27.64
C PHE A 149 -12.97 10.08 -26.14
N ARG A 150 -11.78 9.95 -25.54
CA ARG A 150 -11.64 9.85 -24.08
C ARG A 150 -10.43 10.66 -23.62
N GLN A 151 -10.60 11.38 -22.54
CA GLN A 151 -9.53 12.12 -21.89
C GLN A 151 -9.46 11.69 -20.42
N ASP A 152 -8.32 11.18 -20.02
CA ASP A 152 -8.06 10.71 -18.67
C ASP A 152 -7.08 11.64 -17.96
N ALA A 153 -7.33 11.88 -16.67
CA ALA A 153 -6.45 12.59 -15.76
C ALA A 153 -6.20 11.75 -14.51
N SER A 154 -5.00 11.81 -13.98
CA SER A 154 -4.64 11.12 -12.74
C SER A 154 -3.58 11.90 -11.98
N ASN A 155 -3.62 11.84 -10.64
CA ASN A 155 -2.55 12.34 -9.79
C ASN A 155 -1.25 11.53 -9.91
N LYS A 156 -1.31 10.35 -10.54
CA LYS A 156 -0.13 9.51 -10.83
C LYS A 156 0.67 9.93 -12.06
N PHE A 157 0.11 10.74 -12.95
CA PHE A 157 0.80 11.17 -14.18
C PHE A 157 1.92 12.20 -13.97
N GLY A 158 2.38 12.36 -12.73
CA GLY A 158 3.49 13.22 -12.36
C GLY A 158 3.09 14.64 -11.99
N GLN A 159 4.07 15.41 -11.52
CA GLN A 159 3.85 16.80 -11.05
C GLN A 159 3.68 17.80 -12.19
N ASN A 160 4.03 17.43 -13.42
CA ASN A 160 3.93 18.32 -14.56
C ASN A 160 2.48 18.43 -15.06
N THR A 161 1.91 19.62 -15.01
CA THR A 161 0.52 19.90 -15.40
C THR A 161 0.19 19.43 -16.82
N ASN A 162 1.17 19.39 -17.71
CA ASN A 162 0.99 18.95 -19.09
C ASN A 162 0.74 17.43 -19.22
N ASN A 163 1.14 16.65 -18.24
CA ASN A 163 1.00 15.19 -18.27
C ASN A 163 -0.21 14.69 -17.49
N ARG A 164 -0.95 15.57 -16.83
CA ARG A 164 -2.13 15.17 -16.03
C ARG A 164 -3.32 14.73 -16.87
N PHE A 165 -3.36 15.19 -18.12
CA PHE A 165 -4.43 14.87 -19.07
C PHE A 165 -3.84 14.11 -20.24
N ASN A 166 -4.28 12.88 -20.43
CA ASN A 166 -3.83 12.03 -21.54
C ASN A 166 -5.04 11.70 -22.42
N PRO A 167 -5.16 12.32 -23.62
CA PRO A 167 -6.25 12.03 -24.54
C PRO A 167 -6.04 10.69 -25.23
N VAL A 168 -7.11 9.92 -25.39
CA VAL A 168 -7.18 8.71 -26.21
C VAL A 168 -8.25 8.91 -27.27
N LEU A 169 -7.85 8.80 -28.53
CA LEU A 169 -8.70 8.90 -29.71
C LEU A 169 -9.01 7.53 -30.28
#